data_7cf9c6b17d3c801ffd9b17a2c1cbdb2e
#
_entry.id   7cf9c6b17d3c801ffd9b17a2c1cbdb2e
#
_cell.length_a   1.000
_cell.length_b   1.000
_cell.length_c   1.000
_cell.angle_alpha   90.00
_cell.angle_beta   90.00
_cell.angle_gamma   90.00
#
_symmetry.space_group_name_H-M   'P 1'
#
loop_
_entity.id
_entity.type
_entity.pdbx_description
1 polymer ?
#
loop_
_entity_poly.entity_id
_entity_poly.type
_entity_poly.pdbx_seq_one_letter_code
_entity_poly.pdbx_strand_id
1 'polypeptide(L)'
;MKKLELDVNRRLILKGSATALGLATVSSFPFGSSLAASFPARNIKVYVPTREGGGADRLLRAVTGVWKNYLSTNFEPSFFPGASGRVGYEKYMGLAKDDMYELLFGNMGPEVLNWVVKKPTFDLSAFQYFAQVDSDPGILFVSRRSKFKTIDDVIAEGKKRMLNVGVSRLAHPATLGALALAKHTGAKFNPIPLSGGKNTRAGVATGEMDLGALPSGGIVSRKKSFKVLLMFSHKNPLPGRSENAPTMNDHFKTNMPSLIAGSRAFGIKKSAIAKHPDRFNTLETTLKKVFADPAFKK
;
A
#
# COMPACT_ATOMS: atom_id res chain seq x y z
N MET A 1 -7.78 -62.80 9.20
CA MET A 1 -8.54 -63.38 10.36
C MET A 1 -9.26 -62.25 11.09
N LYS A 2 -10.59 -62.44 11.23
CA LYS A 2 -11.60 -61.78 12.05
C LYS A 2 -11.78 -60.27 11.98
N LYS A 3 -12.79 -59.88 11.16
CA LYS A 3 -13.64 -58.69 11.29
C LYS A 3 -14.39 -58.76 12.63
N LEU A 4 -14.50 -57.63 13.31
CA LEU A 4 -15.52 -57.40 14.33
C LEU A 4 -16.49 -56.36 13.76
N GLU A 5 -17.70 -56.82 13.38
CA GLU A 5 -18.87 -56.01 13.13
C GLU A 5 -19.51 -55.70 14.48
N LEU A 6 -19.80 -54.44 14.75
CA LEU A 6 -20.71 -54.02 15.83
C LEU A 6 -22.01 -53.54 15.22
N ASP A 7 -22.99 -54.44 15.33
CA ASP A 7 -24.38 -54.23 15.02
C ASP A 7 -25.05 -53.41 16.11
N VAL A 8 -25.58 -52.23 15.87
CA VAL A 8 -26.37 -51.45 16.81
C VAL A 8 -27.80 -51.37 16.34
N ASN A 9 -28.60 -52.17 16.98
CA ASN A 9 -30.01 -52.34 16.82
C ASN A 9 -30.81 -51.05 17.04
N ARG A 10 -31.36 -50.47 15.98
CA ARG A 10 -32.41 -49.47 16.03
C ARG A 10 -33.76 -50.17 16.01
N ARG A 11 -34.39 -50.32 17.16
CA ARG A 11 -35.87 -50.47 17.30
C ARG A 11 -36.18 -50.82 18.74
N LEU A 12 -36.70 -49.80 19.44
CA LEU A 12 -37.70 -49.92 20.51
C LEU A 12 -37.80 -48.54 21.17
N ILE A 13 -38.89 -47.89 20.90
CA ILE A 13 -39.78 -47.31 21.93
C ILE A 13 -40.86 -46.52 21.17
N LEU A 14 -41.96 -47.17 21.02
CA LEU A 14 -43.25 -46.55 20.83
C LEU A 14 -44.24 -47.37 21.65
N LYS A 15 -44.74 -46.76 22.73
CA LYS A 15 -46.14 -46.91 23.22
C LYS A 15 -46.21 -46.43 24.67
N GLY A 16 -47.03 -45.42 24.88
CA GLY A 16 -47.41 -44.94 26.22
C GLY A 16 -48.25 -43.66 26.11
N SER A 17 -49.46 -43.84 25.93
CA SER A 17 -50.76 -43.15 26.02
C SER A 17 -50.88 -41.87 26.86
N ALA A 18 -51.50 -40.84 26.25
CA ALA A 18 -52.80 -40.24 26.63
C ALA A 18 -52.86 -39.15 27.71
N THR A 19 -53.38 -38.04 27.26
CA THR A 19 -54.28 -37.06 27.93
C THR A 19 -53.80 -36.23 29.11
N ALA A 20 -53.51 -34.96 28.81
CA ALA A 20 -53.89 -33.86 29.71
C ALA A 20 -54.07 -32.59 28.81
N LEU A 21 -55.28 -32.10 28.70
CA LEU A 21 -55.62 -30.77 28.23
C LEU A 21 -55.00 -29.76 29.20
N GLY A 22 -53.96 -29.04 28.75
CA GLY A 22 -53.42 -27.92 29.46
C GLY A 22 -53.41 -26.74 28.50
N LEU A 23 -54.17 -25.67 28.80
CA LEU A 23 -54.12 -24.39 28.11
C LEU A 23 -52.68 -23.92 28.09
N ALA A 24 -51.99 -24.11 26.98
CA ALA A 24 -50.71 -23.44 26.75
C ALA A 24 -51.01 -21.98 26.32
N THR A 25 -50.88 -21.06 27.26
CA THR A 25 -50.65 -19.66 26.94
C THR A 25 -49.43 -19.59 26.06
N VAL A 26 -49.63 -19.27 24.79
CA VAL A 26 -48.54 -18.95 23.87
C VAL A 26 -47.92 -17.64 24.39
N SER A 27 -46.93 -17.77 25.26
CA SER A 27 -46.00 -16.68 25.55
C SER A 27 -45.27 -16.40 24.24
N SER A 28 -45.71 -15.37 23.54
CA SER A 28 -44.95 -14.72 22.47
C SER A 28 -43.64 -14.25 23.10
N PHE A 29 -42.63 -15.12 23.06
CA PHE A 29 -41.27 -14.66 23.21
C PHE A 29 -41.03 -13.60 22.14
N PRO A 30 -40.72 -12.35 22.48
CA PRO A 30 -40.28 -11.42 21.49
C PRO A 30 -39.03 -12.07 20.88
N PHE A 31 -39.13 -12.41 19.60
CA PHE A 31 -37.92 -12.69 18.82
C PHE A 31 -37.01 -11.50 19.05
N GLY A 32 -36.04 -11.69 19.94
CA GLY A 32 -35.05 -10.67 20.24
C GLY A 32 -34.50 -10.20 18.91
N SER A 33 -34.70 -8.92 18.64
CA SER A 33 -34.04 -8.24 17.55
C SER A 33 -32.59 -8.60 17.69
N SER A 34 -32.07 -9.45 16.81
CA SER A 34 -30.66 -9.71 16.70
C SER A 34 -30.04 -8.34 16.57
N LEU A 35 -29.47 -7.81 17.65
CA LEU A 35 -28.68 -6.59 17.61
C LEU A 35 -27.60 -6.90 16.57
N ALA A 36 -27.82 -6.42 15.35
CA ALA A 36 -26.84 -6.56 14.28
C ALA A 36 -25.55 -6.03 14.86
N ALA A 37 -24.57 -6.90 15.07
CA ALA A 37 -23.30 -6.55 15.69
C ALA A 37 -22.76 -5.31 14.99
N SER A 38 -22.54 -4.24 15.76
CA SER A 38 -22.09 -2.98 15.20
C SER A 38 -20.79 -3.19 14.40
N PHE A 39 -20.76 -2.67 13.18
CA PHE A 39 -19.53 -2.74 12.37
C PHE A 39 -18.52 -1.69 12.86
N PRO A 40 -17.24 -2.09 13.04
CA PRO A 40 -16.67 -3.43 12.93
C PRO A 40 -16.78 -4.22 14.24
N ALA A 41 -17.17 -5.51 14.16
CA ALA A 41 -17.23 -6.44 15.29
C ALA A 41 -15.97 -7.31 15.44
N ARG A 42 -14.99 -7.17 14.55
CA ARG A 42 -13.71 -7.90 14.54
C ARG A 42 -12.64 -7.08 13.83
N ASN A 43 -11.37 -7.50 13.94
CA ASN A 43 -10.25 -6.86 13.30
C ASN A 43 -10.40 -6.78 11.77
N ILE A 44 -9.84 -5.71 11.20
CA ILE A 44 -9.83 -5.48 9.75
C ILE A 44 -8.47 -5.90 9.19
N LYS A 45 -8.48 -6.85 8.26
CA LYS A 45 -7.30 -7.30 7.56
C LYS A 45 -6.92 -6.32 6.45
N VAL A 46 -5.62 -6.03 6.31
CA VAL A 46 -5.11 -5.14 5.27
C VAL A 46 -4.07 -5.87 4.43
N TYR A 47 -4.37 -6.09 3.16
CA TYR A 47 -3.42 -6.63 2.18
C TYR A 47 -2.46 -5.55 1.74
N VAL A 48 -1.15 -5.81 1.87
CA VAL A 48 -0.09 -4.86 1.53
C VAL A 48 0.80 -5.47 0.45
N PRO A 49 0.80 -4.95 -0.79
CA PRO A 49 1.54 -5.54 -1.92
C PRO A 49 3.04 -5.20 -1.90
N THR A 50 3.60 -4.99 -0.72
CA THR A 50 5.03 -4.69 -0.52
C THR A 50 5.59 -5.48 0.67
N ARG A 51 6.91 -5.39 0.88
CA ARG A 51 7.56 -6.00 2.05
C ARG A 51 7.30 -5.21 3.32
N GLU A 52 7.27 -5.91 4.44
CA GLU A 52 7.25 -5.33 5.78
C GLU A 52 8.48 -4.43 6.01
N GLY A 53 8.35 -3.42 6.88
CA GLY A 53 9.39 -2.42 7.19
C GLY A 53 9.64 -1.41 6.08
N GLY A 54 8.90 -1.48 4.98
CA GLY A 54 8.95 -0.53 3.86
C GLY A 54 8.23 0.80 4.14
N GLY A 55 8.15 1.65 3.11
CA GLY A 55 7.42 2.94 3.20
C GLY A 55 5.92 2.76 3.37
N ALA A 56 5.33 1.80 2.66
CA ALA A 56 3.91 1.49 2.77
C ALA A 56 3.54 0.98 4.16
N ASP A 57 4.32 0.05 4.72
CA ASP A 57 4.09 -0.48 6.07
C ASP A 57 4.12 0.62 7.14
N ARG A 58 5.16 1.47 7.13
CA ARG A 58 5.25 2.56 8.11
C ARG A 58 4.07 3.54 8.02
N LEU A 59 3.66 3.89 6.80
CA LEU A 59 2.52 4.79 6.60
C LEU A 59 1.21 4.12 7.02
N LEU A 60 1.01 2.85 6.65
CA LEU A 60 -0.15 2.08 7.09
C LEU A 60 -0.27 2.07 8.62
N ARG A 61 0.83 1.73 9.33
CA ARG A 61 0.85 1.71 10.80
C ARG A 61 0.59 3.10 11.40
N ALA A 62 1.08 4.17 10.80
CA ALA A 62 0.78 5.54 11.24
C ALA A 62 -0.72 5.85 11.14
N VAL A 63 -1.35 5.53 10.00
CA VAL A 63 -2.79 5.75 9.79
C VAL A 63 -3.62 4.86 10.71
N THR A 64 -3.36 3.55 10.71
CA THR A 64 -4.16 2.59 11.46
C THR A 64 -3.98 2.71 12.97
N GLY A 65 -2.83 3.21 13.41
CA GLY A 65 -2.57 3.54 14.82
C GLY A 65 -3.50 4.61 15.38
N VAL A 66 -3.93 5.56 14.54
CA VAL A 66 -4.95 6.56 14.89
C VAL A 66 -6.35 6.04 14.55
N TRP A 67 -6.52 5.40 13.40
CA TRP A 67 -7.84 4.96 12.91
C TRP A 67 -8.53 3.96 13.83
N LYS A 68 -7.75 3.08 14.50
CA LYS A 68 -8.29 2.14 15.48
C LYS A 68 -9.10 2.79 16.60
N ASN A 69 -8.77 4.02 16.97
CA ASN A 69 -9.48 4.76 18.02
C ASN A 69 -10.88 5.24 17.57
N TYR A 70 -11.06 5.48 16.27
CA TYR A 70 -12.33 5.88 15.67
C TYR A 70 -13.24 4.70 15.31
N LEU A 71 -12.65 3.52 15.09
CA LEU A 71 -13.40 2.30 14.74
C LEU A 71 -13.53 1.32 15.90
N SER A 72 -12.83 1.55 17.01
CA SER A 72 -12.77 0.62 18.16
C SER A 72 -12.37 -0.81 17.74
N THR A 73 -11.47 -0.92 16.75
CA THR A 73 -10.99 -2.20 16.24
C THR A 73 -9.52 -2.10 15.81
N ASN A 74 -8.83 -3.25 15.71
CA ASN A 74 -7.47 -3.28 15.23
C ASN A 74 -7.40 -3.61 13.74
N PHE A 75 -6.23 -3.27 13.14
CA PHE A 75 -5.89 -3.59 11.76
C PHE A 75 -4.78 -4.62 11.72
N GLU A 76 -4.94 -5.63 10.86
CA GLU A 76 -4.01 -6.75 10.71
C GLU A 76 -3.35 -6.69 9.32
N PRO A 77 -2.16 -6.08 9.19
CA PRO A 77 -1.46 -6.04 7.92
C PRO A 77 -0.93 -7.42 7.53
N SER A 78 -1.14 -7.80 6.27
CA SER A 78 -0.58 -9.00 5.65
C SER A 78 0.19 -8.61 4.40
N PHE A 79 1.48 -8.96 4.35
CA PHE A 79 2.40 -8.49 3.31
C PHE A 79 2.54 -9.52 2.19
N PHE A 80 2.31 -9.11 0.95
CA PHE A 80 2.38 -9.94 -0.25
C PHE A 80 3.27 -9.28 -1.30
N PRO A 81 4.60 -9.24 -1.11
CA PRO A 81 5.52 -8.71 -2.09
C PRO A 81 5.64 -9.63 -3.31
N GLY A 82 6.04 -9.08 -4.43
CA GLY A 82 6.33 -9.85 -5.65
C GLY A 82 5.77 -9.18 -6.90
N ALA A 83 6.41 -9.44 -8.05
CA ALA A 83 6.04 -8.93 -9.36
C ALA A 83 5.65 -7.43 -9.35
N SER A 84 6.46 -6.62 -8.68
CA SER A 84 6.23 -5.16 -8.51
C SER A 84 4.92 -4.78 -7.81
N GLY A 85 4.38 -5.66 -6.94
CA GLY A 85 3.12 -5.47 -6.21
C GLY A 85 1.97 -6.31 -6.76
N ARG A 86 2.05 -6.81 -7.98
CA ARG A 86 0.99 -7.60 -8.65
C ARG A 86 0.46 -8.73 -7.78
N VAL A 87 1.36 -9.51 -7.15
CA VAL A 87 0.99 -10.65 -6.28
C VAL A 87 0.02 -10.23 -5.18
N GLY A 88 0.24 -9.08 -4.55
CA GLY A 88 -0.64 -8.59 -3.48
C GLY A 88 -2.04 -8.21 -3.98
N TYR A 89 -2.13 -7.58 -5.16
CA TYR A 89 -3.43 -7.25 -5.76
C TYR A 89 -4.18 -8.49 -6.21
N GLU A 90 -3.53 -9.43 -6.87
CA GLU A 90 -4.15 -10.67 -7.33
C GLU A 90 -4.64 -11.51 -6.13
N LYS A 91 -3.85 -11.58 -5.05
CA LYS A 91 -4.29 -12.22 -3.80
C LYS A 91 -5.49 -11.51 -3.19
N TYR A 92 -5.46 -10.17 -3.12
CA TYR A 92 -6.60 -9.41 -2.60
C TYR A 92 -7.86 -9.67 -3.44
N MET A 93 -7.77 -9.52 -4.75
CA MET A 93 -8.94 -9.68 -5.63
C MET A 93 -9.47 -11.13 -5.64
N GLY A 94 -8.59 -12.13 -5.51
CA GLY A 94 -9.00 -13.54 -5.49
C GLY A 94 -9.49 -14.06 -4.14
N LEU A 95 -8.97 -13.54 -3.02
CA LEU A 95 -9.20 -14.13 -1.69
C LEU A 95 -10.03 -13.25 -0.75
N ALA A 96 -9.98 -11.91 -0.89
CA ALA A 96 -10.69 -11.02 0.01
C ALA A 96 -12.21 -11.20 -0.11
N LYS A 97 -12.88 -11.22 1.04
CA LYS A 97 -14.34 -11.33 1.14
C LYS A 97 -14.99 -9.97 0.89
N ASP A 98 -16.24 -10.01 0.43
CA ASP A 98 -17.04 -8.79 0.20
C ASP A 98 -17.82 -8.38 1.45
N ASP A 99 -17.19 -8.37 2.63
CA ASP A 99 -17.82 -8.09 3.92
C ASP A 99 -17.30 -6.82 4.64
N MET A 100 -16.45 -6.04 3.96
CA MET A 100 -15.79 -4.81 4.45
C MET A 100 -14.72 -5.00 5.53
N TYR A 101 -14.36 -6.25 5.88
CA TYR A 101 -13.29 -6.53 6.84
C TYR A 101 -11.92 -6.78 6.21
N GLU A 102 -11.84 -6.63 4.90
CA GLU A 102 -10.59 -6.83 4.17
C GLU A 102 -10.36 -5.65 3.21
N LEU A 103 -9.27 -4.93 3.44
CA LEU A 103 -8.86 -3.76 2.65
C LEU A 103 -7.55 -4.06 1.94
N LEU A 104 -7.26 -3.29 0.90
CA LEU A 104 -5.93 -3.25 0.30
C LEU A 104 -5.29 -1.90 0.60
N PHE A 105 -3.99 -1.88 0.93
CA PHE A 105 -3.20 -0.66 1.04
C PHE A 105 -2.09 -0.68 0.00
N GLY A 106 -2.37 -0.12 -1.16
CA GLY A 106 -1.52 -0.15 -2.34
C GLY A 106 -0.77 1.14 -2.62
N ASN A 107 0.08 1.11 -3.63
CA ASN A 107 0.85 2.26 -4.09
C ASN A 107 0.45 2.59 -5.54
N MET A 108 -0.53 3.45 -5.72
CA MET A 108 -1.24 3.73 -6.98
C MET A 108 -0.29 3.99 -8.17
N GLY A 109 0.70 4.86 -8.03
CA GLY A 109 1.57 5.23 -9.14
C GLY A 109 2.34 4.06 -9.74
N PRO A 110 3.14 3.31 -8.94
CA PRO A 110 3.84 2.13 -9.43
C PRO A 110 2.94 1.00 -9.92
N GLU A 111 1.79 0.77 -9.29
CA GLU A 111 0.88 -0.30 -9.72
C GLU A 111 0.21 0.04 -11.05
N VAL A 112 -0.29 1.25 -11.23
CA VAL A 112 -0.87 1.69 -12.52
C VAL A 112 0.16 1.53 -13.65
N LEU A 113 1.41 1.93 -13.43
CA LEU A 113 2.47 1.72 -14.41
C LEU A 113 2.70 0.23 -14.73
N ASN A 114 2.68 -0.64 -13.70
CA ASN A 114 2.79 -2.07 -13.92
C ASN A 114 1.61 -2.67 -14.70
N TRP A 115 0.40 -2.15 -14.53
CA TRP A 115 -0.77 -2.59 -15.29
C TRP A 115 -0.74 -2.16 -16.76
N VAL A 116 -0.07 -1.05 -17.06
CA VAL A 116 0.20 -0.63 -18.45
C VAL A 116 1.22 -1.59 -19.10
N VAL A 117 2.28 -1.96 -18.37
CA VAL A 117 3.31 -2.89 -18.89
C VAL A 117 2.78 -4.32 -19.05
N LYS A 118 1.97 -4.78 -18.10
CA LYS A 118 1.35 -6.10 -18.12
C LYS A 118 -0.02 -6.06 -17.46
N LYS A 119 -1.08 -6.34 -18.21
CA LYS A 119 -2.46 -6.35 -17.70
C LYS A 119 -2.58 -7.27 -16.47
N PRO A 120 -3.38 -6.91 -15.45
CA PRO A 120 -3.68 -7.78 -14.33
C PRO A 120 -4.56 -8.96 -14.77
N THR A 121 -4.64 -9.99 -13.91
CA THR A 121 -5.51 -11.16 -14.13
C THR A 121 -6.96 -10.90 -13.68
N PHE A 122 -7.23 -9.78 -13.06
CA PHE A 122 -8.57 -9.36 -12.60
C PHE A 122 -9.04 -8.14 -13.39
N ASP A 123 -10.37 -7.92 -13.39
CA ASP A 123 -10.95 -6.73 -13.97
C ASP A 123 -10.65 -5.50 -13.09
N LEU A 124 -9.95 -4.52 -13.67
CA LEU A 124 -9.63 -3.26 -12.98
C LEU A 124 -10.88 -2.47 -12.59
N SER A 125 -11.99 -2.63 -13.33
CA SER A 125 -13.25 -1.99 -13.01
C SER A 125 -13.92 -2.52 -11.74
N ALA A 126 -13.58 -3.73 -11.31
CA ALA A 126 -14.10 -4.37 -10.08
C ALA A 126 -13.44 -3.85 -8.79
N PHE A 127 -12.40 -3.03 -8.91
CA PHE A 127 -11.63 -2.47 -7.79
C PHE A 127 -11.66 -0.94 -7.83
N GLN A 128 -11.62 -0.31 -6.65
CA GLN A 128 -11.39 1.13 -6.55
C GLN A 128 -10.54 1.50 -5.34
N TYR A 129 -9.74 2.54 -5.50
CA TYR A 129 -9.18 3.27 -4.37
C TYR A 129 -10.21 4.27 -3.85
N PHE A 130 -10.37 4.35 -2.54
CA PHE A 130 -11.33 5.27 -1.93
C PHE A 130 -10.67 6.37 -1.08
N ALA A 131 -9.40 6.17 -0.68
CA ALA A 131 -8.68 7.19 0.10
C ALA A 131 -7.18 7.17 -0.19
N GLN A 132 -6.68 8.23 -0.78
CA GLN A 132 -5.25 8.47 -0.93
C GLN A 132 -4.69 9.08 0.36
N VAL A 133 -3.60 8.51 0.86
CA VAL A 133 -2.98 8.90 2.14
C VAL A 133 -1.77 9.80 1.93
N ASP A 134 -0.98 9.57 0.90
CA ASP A 134 0.19 10.38 0.59
C ASP A 134 0.36 10.64 -0.91
N SER A 135 1.16 11.66 -1.22
CA SER A 135 1.61 11.99 -2.57
C SER A 135 3.06 12.43 -2.50
N ASP A 136 3.97 11.57 -2.93
CA ASP A 136 5.42 11.75 -2.82
C ASP A 136 6.02 11.84 -4.23
N PRO A 137 6.66 12.96 -4.62
CA PRO A 137 7.36 13.04 -5.91
C PRO A 137 8.54 12.08 -5.95
N GLY A 138 8.87 11.62 -7.15
CA GLY A 138 10.12 10.92 -7.42
C GLY A 138 11.32 11.86 -7.31
N ILE A 139 12.43 11.36 -6.81
CA ILE A 139 13.67 12.13 -6.65
C ILE A 139 14.89 11.31 -7.07
N LEU A 140 15.98 12.01 -7.41
CA LEU A 140 17.34 11.48 -7.35
C LEU A 140 18.02 11.91 -6.05
N PHE A 141 18.76 11.00 -5.45
CA PHE A 141 19.47 11.24 -4.20
C PHE A 141 20.78 10.47 -4.12
N VAL A 142 21.68 10.95 -3.29
CA VAL A 142 22.97 10.31 -3.02
C VAL A 142 23.20 10.15 -1.52
N SER A 143 24.19 9.34 -1.14
CA SER A 143 24.75 9.35 0.21
C SER A 143 25.39 10.71 0.51
N ARG A 144 25.31 11.18 1.76
CA ARG A 144 26.06 12.38 2.19
C ARG A 144 27.56 12.25 2.01
N ARG A 145 28.09 11.03 1.98
CA ARG A 145 29.52 10.76 1.75
C ARG A 145 29.88 10.72 0.27
N SER A 146 28.89 10.76 -0.64
CA SER A 146 29.14 10.74 -2.07
C SER A 146 29.99 11.92 -2.52
N LYS A 147 30.82 11.72 -3.53
CA LYS A 147 31.55 12.77 -4.24
C LYS A 147 30.62 13.74 -4.96
N PHE A 148 29.42 13.29 -5.35
CA PHE A 148 28.41 14.10 -6.02
C PHE A 148 27.71 15.04 -5.02
N LYS A 149 27.78 16.35 -5.26
CA LYS A 149 27.16 17.38 -4.43
C LYS A 149 25.98 18.06 -5.13
N THR A 150 25.96 18.03 -6.44
CA THR A 150 24.93 18.62 -7.32
C THR A 150 24.47 17.60 -8.35
N ILE A 151 23.36 17.91 -9.02
CA ILE A 151 22.91 17.09 -10.15
C ILE A 151 23.89 17.19 -11.33
N ASP A 152 24.55 18.34 -11.50
CA ASP A 152 25.51 18.56 -12.59
C ASP A 152 26.75 17.69 -12.42
N ASP A 153 27.21 17.41 -11.18
CA ASP A 153 28.30 16.46 -10.92
C ASP A 153 27.91 15.05 -11.41
N VAL A 154 26.67 14.64 -11.16
CA VAL A 154 26.14 13.35 -11.60
C VAL A 154 26.09 13.29 -13.13
N ILE A 155 25.62 14.34 -13.79
CA ILE A 155 25.53 14.39 -15.25
C ILE A 155 26.94 14.38 -15.87
N ALA A 156 27.87 15.18 -15.37
CA ALA A 156 29.25 15.23 -15.86
C ALA A 156 29.95 13.88 -15.76
N GLU A 157 29.79 13.18 -14.64
CA GLU A 157 30.35 11.83 -14.47
C GLU A 157 29.61 10.79 -15.32
N GLY A 158 28.28 10.87 -15.41
CA GLY A 158 27.46 9.96 -16.20
C GLY A 158 27.71 10.04 -17.71
N LYS A 159 28.23 11.16 -18.22
CA LYS A 159 28.70 11.27 -19.61
C LYS A 159 30.00 10.49 -19.83
N LYS A 160 30.84 10.39 -18.80
CA LYS A 160 32.15 9.69 -18.87
C LYS A 160 32.00 8.18 -18.68
N ARG A 161 31.19 7.75 -17.71
CA ARG A 161 30.98 6.34 -17.37
C ARG A 161 29.52 6.02 -17.08
N MET A 162 29.19 4.74 -17.07
CA MET A 162 27.89 4.24 -16.60
C MET A 162 27.78 4.43 -15.07
N LEU A 163 26.68 5.01 -14.58
CA LEU A 163 26.38 5.15 -13.16
C LEU A 163 25.30 4.16 -12.74
N ASN A 164 25.54 3.42 -11.68
CA ASN A 164 24.56 2.50 -11.10
C ASN A 164 23.55 3.28 -10.28
N VAL A 165 22.27 3.23 -10.68
CA VAL A 165 21.16 3.90 -10.03
C VAL A 165 20.32 2.88 -9.28
N GLY A 166 20.42 2.86 -7.96
CA GLY A 166 19.56 2.01 -7.15
C GLY A 166 18.10 2.43 -7.25
N VAL A 167 17.22 1.49 -7.60
CA VAL A 167 15.78 1.73 -7.72
C VAL A 167 14.98 0.68 -6.94
N SER A 168 13.76 1.01 -6.52
CA SER A 168 12.93 0.02 -5.83
C SER A 168 12.41 -1.07 -6.76
N ARG A 169 12.14 -0.73 -8.02
CA ARG A 169 11.69 -1.59 -9.12
C ARG A 169 11.87 -0.85 -10.44
N LEU A 170 11.95 -1.56 -11.57
CA LEU A 170 12.13 -0.93 -12.88
C LEU A 170 10.89 -0.12 -13.31
N ALA A 171 9.73 -0.73 -13.27
CA ALA A 171 8.47 -0.03 -13.55
C ALA A 171 8.05 0.81 -12.32
N HIS A 172 8.63 1.99 -12.20
CA HIS A 172 8.38 2.93 -11.10
C HIS A 172 8.55 4.37 -11.58
N PRO A 173 7.67 5.32 -11.19
CA PRO A 173 7.78 6.71 -11.65
C PRO A 173 9.15 7.35 -11.39
N ALA A 174 9.76 7.13 -10.23
CA ALA A 174 11.11 7.66 -9.96
C ALA A 174 12.18 7.07 -10.91
N THR A 175 12.05 5.80 -11.30
CA THR A 175 12.94 5.17 -12.28
C THR A 175 12.76 5.79 -13.67
N LEU A 176 11.50 6.03 -14.07
CA LEU A 176 11.21 6.72 -15.32
C LEU A 176 11.80 8.13 -15.34
N GLY A 177 11.74 8.86 -14.21
CA GLY A 177 12.38 10.17 -14.08
C GLY A 177 13.89 10.12 -14.29
N ALA A 178 14.56 9.12 -13.69
CA ALA A 178 15.99 8.92 -13.89
C ALA A 178 16.34 8.61 -15.36
N LEU A 179 15.55 7.73 -16.00
CA LEU A 179 15.75 7.38 -17.43
C LEU A 179 15.46 8.57 -18.35
N ALA A 180 14.44 9.37 -18.05
CA ALA A 180 14.14 10.58 -18.82
C ALA A 180 15.25 11.62 -18.69
N LEU A 181 15.81 11.80 -17.50
CA LEU A 181 16.98 12.66 -17.27
C LEU A 181 18.19 12.15 -18.06
N ALA A 182 18.47 10.85 -18.00
CA ALA A 182 19.55 10.24 -18.79
C ALA A 182 19.40 10.52 -20.29
N LYS A 183 18.20 10.32 -20.83
CA LYS A 183 17.87 10.58 -22.23
C LYS A 183 18.05 12.06 -22.57
N HIS A 184 17.60 12.97 -21.71
CA HIS A 184 17.66 14.42 -21.95
C HIS A 184 19.11 14.94 -21.93
N THR A 185 19.94 14.44 -21.00
CA THR A 185 21.29 14.97 -20.76
C THR A 185 22.42 14.20 -21.47
N GLY A 186 22.14 13.00 -21.97
CA GLY A 186 23.15 12.08 -22.50
C GLY A 186 23.98 11.35 -21.43
N ALA A 187 23.64 11.51 -20.15
CA ALA A 187 24.28 10.74 -19.07
C ALA A 187 23.89 9.25 -19.14
N LYS A 188 24.84 8.37 -18.80
CA LYS A 188 24.65 6.91 -18.86
C LYS A 188 24.23 6.39 -17.49
N PHE A 189 22.98 5.98 -17.33
CA PHE A 189 22.42 5.40 -16.11
C PHE A 189 22.06 3.94 -16.30
N ASN A 190 22.42 3.11 -15.31
CA ASN A 190 22.05 1.71 -15.21
C ASN A 190 21.13 1.50 -14.01
N PRO A 191 19.80 1.46 -14.18
CA PRO A 191 18.87 1.22 -13.07
C PRO A 191 18.97 -0.20 -12.55
N ILE A 192 19.30 -0.37 -11.26
CA ILE A 192 19.41 -1.67 -10.58
C ILE A 192 18.26 -1.83 -9.58
N PRO A 193 17.32 -2.77 -9.80
CA PRO A 193 16.19 -2.99 -8.92
C PRO A 193 16.59 -3.73 -7.64
N LEU A 194 16.45 -3.10 -6.47
CA LEU A 194 16.85 -3.61 -5.16
C LEU A 194 15.66 -4.05 -4.28
N SER A 195 14.53 -4.39 -4.90
CA SER A 195 13.34 -4.94 -4.25
C SER A 195 12.80 -4.09 -3.09
N GLY A 196 12.72 -2.77 -3.29
CA GLY A 196 12.08 -1.83 -2.37
C GLY A 196 13.01 -0.78 -1.77
N GLY A 197 12.41 0.28 -1.26
CA GLY A 197 13.14 1.48 -0.84
C GLY A 197 14.11 1.26 0.34
N LYS A 198 13.93 0.23 1.19
CA LYS A 198 14.88 -0.09 2.26
C LYS A 198 16.24 -0.51 1.68
N ASN A 199 16.21 -1.48 0.78
CA ASN A 199 17.43 -2.01 0.15
C ASN A 199 18.08 -0.97 -0.76
N THR A 200 17.28 -0.19 -1.51
CA THR A 200 17.80 0.91 -2.33
C THR A 200 18.59 1.93 -1.49
N ARG A 201 18.03 2.33 -0.34
CA ARG A 201 18.77 3.22 0.59
C ARG A 201 20.04 2.59 1.13
N ALA A 202 20.01 1.29 1.46
CA ALA A 202 21.19 0.58 1.93
C ALA A 202 22.30 0.58 0.85
N GLY A 203 22.00 0.19 -0.39
CA GLY A 203 22.98 0.18 -1.48
C GLY A 203 23.58 1.55 -1.79
N VAL A 204 22.79 2.64 -1.67
CA VAL A 204 23.31 4.00 -1.81
C VAL A 204 24.16 4.41 -0.60
N ALA A 205 23.77 4.01 0.61
CA ALA A 205 24.53 4.36 1.82
C ALA A 205 25.90 3.67 1.88
N THR A 206 26.01 2.45 1.38
CA THR A 206 27.26 1.67 1.33
C THR A 206 28.16 2.06 0.15
N GLY A 207 27.62 2.76 -0.87
CA GLY A 207 28.34 3.10 -2.10
C GLY A 207 28.30 2.01 -3.17
N GLU A 208 27.55 0.91 -2.96
CA GLU A 208 27.27 -0.09 -3.98
C GLU A 208 26.54 0.53 -5.19
N MET A 209 25.65 1.49 -4.92
CA MET A 209 24.99 2.31 -5.93
C MET A 209 25.58 3.73 -5.90
N ASP A 210 25.88 4.28 -7.08
CA ASP A 210 26.37 5.66 -7.22
C ASP A 210 25.33 6.68 -6.70
N LEU A 211 24.05 6.42 -7.00
CA LEU A 211 22.90 7.24 -6.59
C LEU A 211 21.64 6.37 -6.51
N GLY A 212 20.54 6.95 -6.06
CA GLY A 212 19.26 6.27 -5.98
C GLY A 212 18.10 7.09 -6.52
N ALA A 213 17.04 6.39 -7.00
CA ALA A 213 15.78 6.99 -7.39
C ALA A 213 14.62 6.38 -6.61
N LEU A 214 13.95 7.18 -5.75
CA LEU A 214 12.88 6.77 -4.84
C LEU A 214 11.83 7.89 -4.66
N PRO A 215 10.70 7.60 -3.98
CA PRO A 215 9.83 8.65 -3.43
C PRO A 215 10.56 9.50 -2.38
N SER A 216 10.27 10.78 -2.33
CA SER A 216 10.97 11.78 -1.54
C SER A 216 10.91 11.56 -0.02
N GLY A 217 9.73 11.22 0.54
CA GLY A 217 9.48 11.18 1.97
C GLY A 217 10.43 10.28 2.76
N GLY A 218 10.79 9.11 2.17
CA GLY A 218 11.75 8.19 2.78
C GLY A 218 13.19 8.69 2.82
N ILE A 219 13.53 9.71 2.04
CA ILE A 219 14.87 10.30 1.94
C ILE A 219 14.97 11.58 2.77
N VAL A 220 14.02 12.52 2.61
CA VAL A 220 14.02 13.78 3.35
C VAL A 220 13.90 13.57 4.87
N SER A 221 13.25 12.49 5.32
CA SER A 221 13.24 12.08 6.73
C SER A 221 14.60 11.59 7.25
N ARG A 222 15.56 11.37 6.35
CA ARG A 222 16.93 10.89 6.64
C ARG A 222 18.01 11.83 6.08
N LYS A 223 17.76 13.11 6.13
CA LYS A 223 18.68 14.15 5.62
C LYS A 223 20.10 14.10 6.19
N LYS A 224 20.29 13.49 7.37
CA LYS A 224 21.65 13.24 7.92
C LYS A 224 22.45 12.20 7.12
N SER A 225 21.78 11.27 6.44
CA SER A 225 22.42 10.19 5.68
C SER A 225 22.41 10.42 4.17
N PHE A 226 21.41 11.15 3.67
CA PHE A 226 21.19 11.34 2.24
C PHE A 226 20.99 12.80 1.87
N LYS A 227 21.35 13.14 0.62
CA LYS A 227 21.10 14.43 -0.01
C LYS A 227 20.23 14.23 -1.24
N VAL A 228 19.16 15.01 -1.37
CA VAL A 228 18.36 15.09 -2.59
C VAL A 228 19.08 15.98 -3.60
N LEU A 229 19.22 15.51 -4.83
CA LEU A 229 19.88 16.25 -5.91
C LEU A 229 18.91 16.82 -6.93
N LEU A 230 17.78 16.12 -7.17
CA LEU A 230 16.79 16.52 -8.18
C LEU A 230 15.41 15.98 -7.81
N MET A 231 14.37 16.73 -8.14
CA MET A 231 12.97 16.31 -8.03
C MET A 231 12.30 16.18 -9.39
N PHE A 232 11.43 15.17 -9.52
CA PHE A 232 10.62 14.93 -10.71
C PHE A 232 9.18 15.43 -10.52
N SER A 233 9.05 16.72 -10.19
CA SER A 233 7.76 17.39 -9.99
C SER A 233 7.81 18.80 -10.61
N HIS A 234 6.65 19.38 -10.91
CA HIS A 234 6.58 20.76 -11.45
C HIS A 234 7.14 21.79 -10.46
N LYS A 235 6.90 21.58 -9.16
CA LYS A 235 7.43 22.43 -8.08
C LYS A 235 8.02 21.53 -7.01
N ASN A 236 8.99 22.04 -6.25
CA ASN A 236 9.49 21.38 -5.07
C ASN A 236 8.49 21.55 -3.91
N PRO A 237 7.75 20.50 -3.49
CA PRO A 237 6.78 20.61 -2.41
C PRO A 237 7.42 20.60 -1.02
N LEU A 238 8.72 20.37 -0.91
CA LEU A 238 9.45 20.18 0.35
C LEU A 238 10.77 20.96 0.39
N PRO A 239 10.80 22.29 0.07
CA PRO A 239 12.04 23.00 -0.12
C PRO A 239 12.95 22.96 1.11
N GLY A 240 12.46 23.23 2.31
CA GLY A 240 13.23 23.20 3.55
C GLY A 240 13.70 21.80 3.97
N ARG A 241 13.02 20.74 3.55
CA ARG A 241 13.38 19.35 3.87
C ARG A 241 14.31 18.72 2.84
N SER A 242 14.28 19.19 1.61
CA SER A 242 15.12 18.75 0.48
C SER A 242 16.35 19.63 0.24
N GLU A 243 16.61 20.61 1.12
CA GLU A 243 17.69 21.59 0.97
C GLU A 243 17.62 22.34 -0.37
N ASN A 244 16.39 22.77 -0.72
CA ASN A 244 16.08 23.47 -1.97
C ASN A 244 16.52 22.73 -3.24
N ALA A 245 16.50 21.40 -3.22
CA ALA A 245 16.81 20.62 -4.42
C ALA A 245 15.97 21.10 -5.62
N PRO A 246 16.59 21.32 -6.79
CA PRO A 246 15.89 21.80 -7.97
C PRO A 246 14.92 20.75 -8.52
N THR A 247 13.92 21.19 -9.28
CA THR A 247 13.14 20.29 -10.12
C THR A 247 13.83 20.06 -11.46
N MET A 248 13.50 18.96 -12.13
CA MET A 248 14.03 18.71 -13.47
C MET A 248 13.61 19.80 -14.46
N ASN A 249 12.37 20.28 -14.35
CA ASN A 249 11.85 21.31 -15.23
C ASN A 249 12.55 22.66 -15.04
N ASP A 250 12.79 23.07 -13.80
CA ASP A 250 13.47 24.34 -13.53
C ASP A 250 14.96 24.30 -13.93
N HIS A 251 15.66 23.19 -13.61
CA HIS A 251 17.10 23.08 -13.82
C HIS A 251 17.47 22.86 -15.31
N PHE A 252 16.76 21.95 -15.99
CA PHE A 252 17.06 21.55 -17.36
C PHE A 252 16.11 22.17 -18.40
N LYS A 253 15.21 23.07 -17.98
CA LYS A 253 14.23 23.76 -18.87
C LYS A 253 13.36 22.75 -19.64
N THR A 254 12.97 21.67 -18.98
CA THR A 254 12.07 20.66 -19.55
C THR A 254 10.61 20.96 -19.20
N ASN A 255 9.68 20.26 -19.85
CA ASN A 255 8.26 20.29 -19.51
C ASN A 255 7.74 18.86 -19.22
N MET A 256 8.36 18.19 -18.25
CA MET A 256 7.94 16.86 -17.85
C MET A 256 6.76 16.91 -16.88
N PRO A 257 5.81 15.96 -16.99
CA PRO A 257 4.77 15.82 -15.98
C PRO A 257 5.37 15.46 -14.63
N SER A 258 4.67 15.80 -13.55
CA SER A 258 5.06 15.36 -12.20
C SER A 258 5.00 13.84 -12.09
N LEU A 259 6.12 13.22 -11.73
CA LEU A 259 6.23 11.78 -11.54
C LEU A 259 6.03 11.44 -10.06
N ILE A 260 4.77 11.20 -9.68
CA ILE A 260 4.40 10.84 -8.31
C ILE A 260 4.82 9.39 -8.06
N ALA A 261 5.88 9.24 -7.29
CA ALA A 261 6.53 7.96 -7.04
C ALA A 261 5.99 7.24 -5.79
N GLY A 262 5.46 7.98 -4.84
CA GLY A 262 4.71 7.46 -3.69
C GLY A 262 3.30 8.04 -3.71
N SER A 263 2.31 7.18 -3.83
CA SER A 263 0.90 7.56 -3.86
C SER A 263 0.11 6.40 -3.27
N ARG A 264 0.15 6.32 -1.92
CA ARG A 264 -0.45 5.17 -1.23
C ARG A 264 -1.89 5.45 -0.92
N ALA A 265 -2.73 4.45 -1.11
CA ALA A 265 -4.15 4.56 -0.94
C ALA A 265 -4.77 3.27 -0.39
N PHE A 266 -5.86 3.42 0.35
CA PHE A 266 -6.75 2.31 0.66
C PHE A 266 -7.64 2.01 -0.55
N GLY A 267 -7.75 0.74 -0.86
CA GLY A 267 -8.57 0.24 -1.96
C GLY A 267 -9.48 -0.89 -1.50
N ILE A 268 -10.56 -1.10 -2.26
CA ILE A 268 -11.58 -2.07 -1.95
C ILE A 268 -12.26 -2.60 -3.23
N LYS A 269 -12.82 -3.79 -3.16
CA LYS A 269 -13.69 -4.34 -4.21
C LYS A 269 -15.00 -3.55 -4.27
N LYS A 270 -15.45 -3.21 -5.47
CA LYS A 270 -16.76 -2.55 -5.65
C LYS A 270 -17.92 -3.43 -5.22
N SER A 271 -17.80 -4.76 -5.38
CA SER A 271 -18.79 -5.71 -4.89
C SER A 271 -19.02 -5.64 -3.38
N ALA A 272 -17.96 -5.40 -2.60
CA ALA A 272 -18.07 -5.20 -1.16
C ALA A 272 -18.84 -3.92 -0.82
N ILE A 273 -18.58 -2.82 -1.54
CA ILE A 273 -19.33 -1.56 -1.37
C ILE A 273 -20.80 -1.75 -1.69
N ALA A 274 -21.12 -2.41 -2.81
CA ALA A 274 -22.50 -2.67 -3.23
C ALA A 274 -23.26 -3.51 -2.20
N LYS A 275 -22.60 -4.49 -1.57
CA LYS A 275 -23.22 -5.36 -0.57
C LYS A 275 -23.38 -4.68 0.81
N HIS A 276 -22.49 -3.78 1.17
CA HIS A 276 -22.41 -3.18 2.52
C HIS A 276 -22.11 -1.67 2.47
N PRO A 277 -22.97 -0.85 1.87
CA PRO A 277 -22.74 0.58 1.72
C PRO A 277 -22.59 1.31 3.05
N ASP A 278 -23.33 0.92 4.09
CA ASP A 278 -23.25 1.53 5.42
C ASP A 278 -21.90 1.28 6.09
N ARG A 279 -21.35 0.08 5.93
CA ARG A 279 -19.99 -0.24 6.43
C ARG A 279 -18.93 0.56 5.68
N PHE A 280 -19.10 0.74 4.38
CA PHE A 280 -18.21 1.57 3.58
C PHE A 280 -18.24 3.03 4.04
N ASN A 281 -19.43 3.58 4.25
CA ASN A 281 -19.61 4.94 4.78
C ASN A 281 -18.93 5.10 6.16
N THR A 282 -19.02 4.08 7.02
CA THR A 282 -18.32 4.07 8.33
C THR A 282 -16.81 4.12 8.16
N LEU A 283 -16.23 3.33 7.26
CA LEU A 283 -14.79 3.35 6.96
C LEU A 283 -14.37 4.72 6.42
N GLU A 284 -15.09 5.25 5.43
CA GLU A 284 -14.76 6.53 4.81
C GLU A 284 -14.87 7.70 5.78
N THR A 285 -15.96 7.76 6.54
CA THR A 285 -16.21 8.85 7.51
C THR A 285 -15.18 8.84 8.65
N THR A 286 -14.85 7.67 9.17
CA THR A 286 -13.85 7.55 10.24
C THR A 286 -12.44 7.83 9.74
N LEU A 287 -12.09 7.44 8.52
CA LEU A 287 -10.80 7.76 7.92
C LEU A 287 -10.62 9.27 7.66
N LYS A 288 -11.68 9.98 7.26
CA LYS A 288 -11.67 11.44 7.16
C LYS A 288 -11.34 12.10 8.51
N LYS A 289 -11.85 11.54 9.64
CA LYS A 289 -11.50 12.01 10.99
C LYS A 289 -10.00 11.79 11.29
N VAL A 290 -9.43 10.66 10.89
CA VAL A 290 -7.98 10.40 11.04
C VAL A 290 -7.15 11.47 10.34
N PHE A 291 -7.49 11.85 9.11
CA PHE A 291 -6.75 12.89 8.37
C PHE A 291 -6.86 14.27 9.00
N ALA A 292 -7.93 14.54 9.75
CA ALA A 292 -8.10 15.77 10.53
C ALA A 292 -7.38 15.72 11.88
N ASP A 293 -7.06 14.53 12.39
CA ASP A 293 -6.52 14.34 13.74
C ASP A 293 -5.10 14.91 13.88
N PRO A 294 -4.83 15.75 14.90
CA PRO A 294 -3.49 16.25 15.18
C PRO A 294 -2.44 15.15 15.42
N ALA A 295 -2.84 13.98 15.95
CA ALA A 295 -1.94 12.85 16.17
C ALA A 295 -1.42 12.26 14.86
N PHE A 296 -2.17 12.36 13.77
CA PHE A 296 -1.72 11.91 12.43
C PHE A 296 -0.81 12.93 11.74
N LYS A 297 -0.94 14.22 12.07
CA LYS A 297 -0.18 15.32 11.46
C LYS A 297 1.22 15.50 12.05
N LYS A 298 1.54 14.85 13.15
CA LYS A 298 2.87 14.87 13.80
C LYS A 298 3.80 13.83 13.19
#